data_68a774bca9c2e755e499a9ead23b761f
#
_entry.id   68a774bca9c2e755e499a9ead23b761f
#
_cell.length_a   1.000
_cell.length_b   1.000
_cell.length_c   1.000
_cell.angle_alpha   90.00
_cell.angle_beta   90.00
_cell.angle_gamma   90.00
#
_symmetry.space_group_name_H-M   'P 1'
#
loop_
_entity.id
_entity.type
_entity.pdbx_description
1 polymer ?
#
loop_
_entity_poly.entity_id
_entity_poly.type
_entity_poly.pdbx_seq_one_letter_code
_entity_poly.pdbx_strand_id
1 'polypeptide(L)'
;MWWELLKYQLGFSVNAPYTLDDMGADIAGLMDAVGYDEAHIIGASMGGMIAQIVAAQYPEKTRSLISIMSTTNAPHLPPPTDEAENRLRNLATGEAEADREQAIRDRGFYPESMQRHLMAIFKTGDRSDEVATIAAPTLVLHGADDGLVPPEHGRHTASLIPDSRFLLVEGMAHDMPVDIIPLLVDEMTNHMDAVEAGALATR
;
A
#
# COMPACT_ATOMS: atom_id res chain seq x y z
N MET A 1 8.26 -20.50 6.21
CA MET A 1 7.68 -19.79 5.06
C MET A 1 6.84 -20.69 4.17
N TRP A 2 7.37 -21.72 3.48
CA TRP A 2 6.60 -22.59 2.57
C TRP A 2 5.35 -23.22 3.19
N TRP A 3 5.42 -23.62 4.45
CA TRP A 3 4.27 -24.15 5.20
C TRP A 3 3.17 -23.11 5.42
N GLU A 4 3.54 -21.87 5.71
CA GLU A 4 2.56 -20.77 5.90
C GLU A 4 1.95 -20.33 4.56
N LEU A 5 2.73 -20.32 3.47
CA LEU A 5 2.19 -20.09 2.12
C LEU A 5 1.19 -21.19 1.71
N LEU A 6 1.51 -22.45 2.01
CA LEU A 6 0.58 -23.56 1.75
C LEU A 6 -0.71 -23.40 2.56
N LYS A 7 -0.61 -23.01 3.83
CA LYS A 7 -1.79 -22.69 4.66
C LYS A 7 -2.64 -21.60 4.04
N TYR A 8 -2.00 -20.50 3.60
CA TYR A 8 -2.70 -19.40 2.93
C TYR A 8 -3.45 -19.89 1.69
N GLN A 9 -2.79 -20.64 0.80
CA GLN A 9 -3.40 -21.19 -0.41
C GLN A 9 -4.57 -22.15 -0.11
N LEU A 10 -4.54 -22.83 1.03
CA LEU A 10 -5.61 -23.72 1.49
C LEU A 10 -6.68 -23.00 2.33
N GLY A 11 -6.60 -21.67 2.47
CA GLY A 11 -7.56 -20.87 3.24
C GLY A 11 -7.39 -20.96 4.76
N PHE A 12 -6.26 -21.48 5.26
CA PHE A 12 -5.97 -21.53 6.69
C PHE A 12 -5.29 -20.26 7.19
N SER A 13 -5.48 -19.94 8.47
CA SER A 13 -4.83 -18.81 9.12
C SER A 13 -3.31 -18.93 9.09
N VAL A 14 -2.65 -17.86 8.65
CA VAL A 14 -1.18 -17.71 8.60
C VAL A 14 -0.66 -17.26 9.96
N ASN A 15 0.49 -17.77 10.38
CA ASN A 15 1.16 -17.30 11.56
C ASN A 15 2.16 -16.19 11.20
N ALA A 16 1.92 -14.98 11.71
CA ALA A 16 2.79 -13.83 11.51
C ALA A 16 3.11 -13.18 12.87
N PRO A 17 4.31 -12.63 13.07
CA PRO A 17 4.70 -11.98 14.31
C PRO A 17 3.95 -10.67 14.57
N TYR A 18 3.39 -10.05 13.53
CA TYR A 18 2.60 -8.83 13.51
C TYR A 18 1.69 -8.83 12.28
N THR A 19 0.73 -7.92 12.25
CA THR A 19 -0.22 -7.69 11.17
C THR A 19 -0.01 -6.31 10.53
N LEU A 20 -0.73 -6.01 9.46
CA LEU A 20 -0.76 -4.63 8.93
C LEU A 20 -1.50 -3.68 9.88
N ASP A 21 -2.45 -4.20 10.69
CA ASP A 21 -3.14 -3.40 11.72
C ASP A 21 -2.16 -2.94 12.81
N ASP A 22 -1.25 -3.83 13.26
CA ASP A 22 -0.20 -3.47 14.20
C ASP A 22 0.69 -2.34 13.62
N MET A 23 1.02 -2.42 12.32
CA MET A 23 1.79 -1.36 11.65
C MET A 23 0.99 -0.06 11.52
N GLY A 24 -0.33 -0.12 11.30
CA GLY A 24 -1.21 1.05 11.31
C GLY A 24 -1.24 1.71 12.69
N ALA A 25 -1.33 0.91 13.74
CA ALA A 25 -1.28 1.39 15.13
C ALA A 25 0.09 2.03 15.46
N ASP A 26 1.19 1.48 14.95
CA ASP A 26 2.53 2.08 15.10
C ASP A 26 2.61 3.47 14.47
N ILE A 27 2.01 3.66 13.27
CA ILE A 27 1.94 4.99 12.63
C ILE A 27 1.13 5.97 13.46
N ALA A 28 -0.06 5.58 13.94
CA ALA A 28 -0.89 6.41 14.79
C ALA A 28 -0.16 6.78 16.10
N GLY A 29 0.51 5.82 16.73
CA GLY A 29 1.33 6.05 17.93
C GLY A 29 2.55 6.95 17.67
N LEU A 30 3.18 6.83 16.48
CA LEU A 30 4.26 7.74 16.09
C LEU A 30 3.77 9.16 15.91
N MET A 31 2.61 9.39 15.29
CA MET A 31 1.99 10.72 15.18
C MET A 31 1.80 11.35 16.55
N ASP A 32 1.26 10.61 17.51
CA ASP A 32 1.11 11.08 18.90
C ASP A 32 2.46 11.42 19.54
N ALA A 33 3.45 10.56 19.36
CA ALA A 33 4.78 10.73 19.95
C ALA A 33 5.53 11.97 19.42
N VAL A 34 5.27 12.37 18.16
CA VAL A 34 5.88 13.56 17.53
C VAL A 34 4.98 14.80 17.59
N GLY A 35 3.76 14.68 18.16
CA GLY A 35 2.85 15.78 18.41
C GLY A 35 2.03 16.23 17.20
N TYR A 36 1.70 15.30 16.28
CA TYR A 36 0.79 15.55 15.17
C TYR A 36 -0.59 14.98 15.50
N ASP A 37 -1.59 15.84 15.64
CA ASP A 37 -2.98 15.43 15.87
C ASP A 37 -3.57 14.77 14.61
N GLU A 38 -3.28 15.33 13.42
CA GLU A 38 -3.73 14.83 12.13
C GLU A 38 -2.71 15.10 11.02
N ALA A 39 -2.74 14.31 9.94
CA ALA A 39 -1.86 14.45 8.78
C ALA A 39 -2.51 13.94 7.48
N HIS A 40 -1.94 14.33 6.34
CA HIS A 40 -2.15 13.63 5.09
C HIS A 40 -1.37 12.31 5.12
N ILE A 41 -2.06 11.19 4.93
CA ILE A 41 -1.46 9.86 5.00
C ILE A 41 -1.18 9.37 3.58
N ILE A 42 0.10 9.15 3.27
CA ILE A 42 0.57 8.74 1.95
C ILE A 42 1.30 7.41 2.07
N GLY A 43 0.94 6.45 1.24
CA GLY A 43 1.60 5.15 1.24
C GLY A 43 1.65 4.51 -0.13
N ALA A 44 2.76 3.79 -0.42
CA ALA A 44 2.96 3.05 -1.65
C ALA A 44 3.05 1.55 -1.39
N SER A 45 2.46 0.72 -2.24
CA SER A 45 2.49 -0.74 -2.16
C SER A 45 1.96 -1.22 -0.79
N MET A 46 2.74 -1.97 -0.02
CA MET A 46 2.40 -2.34 1.36
C MET A 46 2.18 -1.11 2.25
N GLY A 47 2.96 -0.02 2.06
CA GLY A 47 2.72 1.25 2.75
C GLY A 47 1.36 1.85 2.43
N GLY A 48 0.84 1.63 1.21
CA GLY A 48 -0.53 2.01 0.84
C GLY A 48 -1.60 1.17 1.56
N MET A 49 -1.35 -0.13 1.79
CA MET A 49 -2.23 -0.97 2.61
C MET A 49 -2.29 -0.44 4.06
N ILE A 50 -1.12 -0.09 4.63
CA ILE A 50 -1.04 0.49 5.98
C ILE A 50 -1.72 1.85 6.04
N ALA A 51 -1.52 2.71 5.03
CA ALA A 51 -2.17 4.01 4.93
C ALA A 51 -3.71 3.89 4.88
N GLN A 52 -4.24 2.89 4.15
CA GLN A 52 -5.68 2.58 4.14
C GLN A 52 -6.17 2.17 5.54
N ILE A 53 -5.41 1.36 6.29
CA ILE A 53 -5.74 0.97 7.66
C ILE A 53 -5.75 2.21 8.57
N VAL A 54 -4.74 3.07 8.49
CA VAL A 54 -4.72 4.31 9.28
C VAL A 54 -5.94 5.16 8.97
N ALA A 55 -6.28 5.34 7.69
CA ALA A 55 -7.45 6.14 7.30
C ALA A 55 -8.79 5.54 7.75
N ALA A 56 -8.89 4.21 7.82
CA ALA A 56 -10.10 3.52 8.26
C ALA A 56 -10.24 3.47 9.79
N GLN A 57 -9.14 3.13 10.50
CA GLN A 57 -9.17 2.88 11.95
C GLN A 57 -8.90 4.14 12.79
N TYR A 58 -8.24 5.16 12.20
CA TYR A 58 -7.89 6.43 12.86
C TYR A 58 -8.35 7.62 12.00
N PRO A 59 -9.66 7.72 11.71
CA PRO A 59 -10.18 8.78 10.83
C PRO A 59 -9.92 10.19 11.38
N GLU A 60 -9.88 10.35 12.71
CA GLU A 60 -9.56 11.63 13.37
C GLU A 60 -8.13 12.07 13.17
N LYS A 61 -7.22 11.15 12.80
CA LYS A 61 -5.81 11.43 12.50
C LYS A 61 -5.53 11.64 11.01
N THR A 62 -6.55 11.43 10.15
CA THR A 62 -6.38 11.37 8.69
C THR A 62 -7.06 12.54 8.00
N ARG A 63 -6.29 13.54 7.57
CA ARG A 63 -6.78 14.66 6.74
C ARG A 63 -7.17 14.24 5.34
N SER A 64 -6.32 13.42 4.72
CA SER A 64 -6.58 12.75 3.44
C SER A 64 -5.74 11.51 3.30
N LEU A 65 -6.15 10.63 2.40
CA LEU A 65 -5.43 9.42 2.01
C LEU A 65 -4.89 9.55 0.58
N ILE A 66 -3.62 9.19 0.38
CA ILE A 66 -3.05 8.95 -0.95
C ILE A 66 -2.50 7.53 -0.99
N SER A 67 -3.16 6.66 -1.77
CA SER A 67 -2.81 5.24 -1.91
C SER A 67 -2.18 5.00 -3.28
N ILE A 68 -0.91 4.58 -3.32
CA ILE A 68 -0.13 4.43 -4.55
C ILE A 68 0.17 2.95 -4.78
N MET A 69 -0.16 2.41 -5.98
CA MET A 69 0.11 1.03 -6.43
C MET A 69 -0.16 -0.03 -5.33
N SER A 70 -1.33 0.05 -4.70
CA SER A 70 -1.69 -0.75 -3.53
C SER A 70 -2.95 -1.58 -3.77
N THR A 71 -3.34 -2.38 -2.78
CA THR A 71 -4.47 -3.32 -2.87
C THR A 71 -5.25 -3.38 -1.56
N THR A 72 -6.51 -3.80 -1.64
CA THR A 72 -7.30 -4.27 -0.49
C THR A 72 -7.05 -5.74 -0.16
N ASN A 73 -6.34 -6.45 -1.04
CA ASN A 73 -6.11 -7.89 -1.00
C ASN A 73 -7.39 -8.73 -1.17
N ALA A 74 -8.39 -8.20 -1.89
CA ALA A 74 -9.61 -8.92 -2.19
C ALA A 74 -9.34 -10.15 -3.08
N PRO A 75 -9.90 -11.33 -2.76
CA PRO A 75 -9.53 -12.60 -3.40
C PRO A 75 -9.98 -12.72 -4.87
N HIS A 76 -10.89 -11.88 -5.34
CA HIS A 76 -11.37 -11.86 -6.73
C HIS A 76 -10.50 -11.03 -7.68
N LEU A 77 -9.53 -10.29 -7.15
CA LEU A 77 -8.64 -9.46 -7.96
C LEU A 77 -7.56 -10.30 -8.66
N PRO A 78 -7.05 -9.85 -9.81
CA PRO A 78 -6.09 -10.62 -10.58
C PRO A 78 -4.79 -10.85 -9.78
N PRO A 79 -4.18 -12.04 -9.88
CA PRO A 79 -2.88 -12.29 -9.26
C PRO A 79 -1.77 -11.50 -9.97
N PRO A 80 -0.58 -11.40 -9.36
CA PRO A 80 0.62 -10.91 -10.03
C PRO A 80 0.88 -11.68 -11.34
N THR A 81 1.56 -11.03 -12.29
CA THR A 81 2.10 -11.74 -13.46
C THR A 81 3.18 -12.72 -13.03
N ASP A 82 3.38 -13.80 -13.80
CA ASP A 82 4.42 -14.81 -13.52
C ASP A 82 5.82 -14.17 -13.38
N GLU A 83 6.11 -13.17 -14.20
CA GLU A 83 7.39 -12.44 -14.14
C GLU A 83 7.55 -11.66 -12.83
N ALA A 84 6.51 -10.95 -12.41
CA ALA A 84 6.51 -10.17 -11.17
C ALA A 84 6.56 -11.08 -9.94
N GLU A 85 5.83 -12.20 -9.95
CA GLU A 85 5.87 -13.22 -8.88
C GLU A 85 7.29 -13.81 -8.74
N ASN A 86 7.93 -14.16 -9.86
CA ASN A 86 9.29 -14.69 -9.84
C ASN A 86 10.30 -13.65 -9.31
N ARG A 87 10.16 -12.38 -9.68
CA ARG A 87 11.01 -11.30 -9.12
C ARG A 87 10.82 -11.17 -7.60
N LEU A 88 9.58 -11.20 -7.11
CA LEU A 88 9.27 -11.11 -5.68
C LEU A 88 9.84 -12.33 -4.94
N ARG A 89 9.71 -13.53 -5.52
CA ARG A 89 10.25 -14.77 -4.96
C ARG A 89 11.78 -14.69 -4.83
N ASN A 90 12.49 -14.26 -5.87
CA ASN A 90 13.95 -14.13 -5.86
C ASN A 90 14.42 -13.11 -4.80
N LEU A 91 13.70 -12.00 -4.63
CA LEU A 91 13.97 -11.04 -3.55
C LEU A 91 13.76 -11.66 -2.16
N ALA A 92 12.72 -12.46 -1.99
CA ALA A 92 12.39 -13.09 -0.71
C ALA A 92 13.33 -14.26 -0.35
N THR A 93 13.95 -14.92 -1.34
CA THR A 93 14.88 -16.05 -1.14
C THR A 93 16.35 -15.63 -1.03
N GLY A 94 16.66 -14.35 -1.30
CA GLY A 94 18.03 -13.85 -1.28
C GLY A 94 18.87 -14.30 -2.50
N GLU A 95 18.23 -14.75 -3.57
CA GLU A 95 18.89 -15.12 -4.84
C GLU A 95 19.23 -13.90 -5.73
N ALA A 96 19.04 -12.68 -5.18
CA ALA A 96 19.43 -11.45 -5.85
C ALA A 96 20.98 -11.31 -5.87
N GLU A 97 21.52 -10.76 -6.94
CA GLU A 97 22.96 -10.46 -7.03
C GLU A 97 23.42 -9.59 -5.85
N ALA A 98 24.59 -9.90 -5.28
CA ALA A 98 25.08 -9.26 -4.06
C ALA A 98 25.14 -7.71 -4.15
N ASP A 99 25.49 -7.16 -5.31
CA ASP A 99 25.51 -5.71 -5.53
C ASP A 99 24.11 -5.08 -5.46
N ARG A 100 23.10 -5.81 -5.93
CA ARG A 100 21.70 -5.37 -5.86
C ARG A 100 21.16 -5.46 -4.44
N GLU A 101 21.53 -6.49 -3.71
CA GLU A 101 21.16 -6.64 -2.29
C GLU A 101 21.77 -5.50 -1.46
N GLN A 102 23.03 -5.14 -1.69
CA GLN A 102 23.67 -4.02 -1.01
C GLN A 102 22.97 -2.70 -1.34
N ALA A 103 22.67 -2.44 -2.61
CA ALA A 103 21.95 -1.21 -3.02
C ALA A 103 20.53 -1.11 -2.38
N ILE A 104 19.88 -2.23 -2.14
CA ILE A 104 18.59 -2.30 -1.45
C ILE A 104 18.78 -1.98 0.04
N ARG A 105 19.80 -2.54 0.70
CA ARG A 105 20.15 -2.27 2.10
C ARG A 105 20.53 -0.81 2.33
N ASP A 106 21.29 -0.21 1.42
CA ASP A 106 21.70 1.20 1.48
C ASP A 106 20.49 2.16 1.44
N ARG A 107 19.37 1.71 0.89
CA ARG A 107 18.09 2.43 0.91
C ARG A 107 17.23 2.14 2.15
N GLY A 108 17.78 1.43 3.15
CA GLY A 108 17.08 1.07 4.39
C GLY A 108 16.11 -0.10 4.25
N PHE A 109 16.17 -0.84 3.14
CA PHE A 109 15.34 -2.02 2.94
C PHE A 109 16.11 -3.29 3.31
N TYR A 110 15.56 -4.09 4.18
CA TYR A 110 16.17 -5.32 4.68
C TYR A 110 15.46 -6.55 4.09
N PRO A 111 16.09 -7.29 3.16
CA PRO A 111 15.48 -8.46 2.51
C PRO A 111 14.95 -9.51 3.50
N GLU A 112 15.58 -9.63 4.67
CA GLU A 112 15.17 -10.56 5.74
C GLU A 112 13.79 -10.21 6.34
N SER A 113 13.39 -8.94 6.27
CA SER A 113 12.07 -8.51 6.73
C SER A 113 10.97 -8.84 5.73
N MET A 114 11.30 -9.01 4.43
CA MET A 114 10.34 -9.27 3.36
C MET A 114 9.42 -10.45 3.67
N GLN A 115 9.98 -11.54 4.16
CA GLN A 115 9.19 -12.73 4.50
C GLN A 115 8.16 -12.45 5.59
N ARG A 116 8.52 -11.66 6.60
CA ARG A 116 7.62 -11.26 7.70
C ARG A 116 6.54 -10.31 7.19
N HIS A 117 6.91 -9.37 6.31
CA HIS A 117 5.97 -8.44 5.68
C HIS A 117 4.93 -9.18 4.82
N LEU A 118 5.37 -10.15 4.01
CA LEU A 118 4.45 -10.99 3.24
C LEU A 118 3.51 -11.79 4.15
N MET A 119 4.03 -12.36 5.25
CA MET A 119 3.19 -13.05 6.22
C MET A 119 2.19 -12.11 6.90
N ALA A 120 2.57 -10.85 7.18
CA ALA A 120 1.65 -9.84 7.71
C ALA A 120 0.53 -9.54 6.71
N ILE A 121 0.84 -9.36 5.42
CA ILE A 121 -0.15 -9.14 4.36
C ILE A 121 -1.14 -10.32 4.28
N PHE A 122 -0.63 -11.56 4.23
CA PHE A 122 -1.47 -12.75 4.16
C PHE A 122 -2.30 -12.97 5.43
N LYS A 123 -1.75 -12.63 6.59
CA LYS A 123 -2.46 -12.72 7.88
C LYS A 123 -3.61 -11.74 7.98
N THR A 124 -3.40 -10.50 7.51
CA THR A 124 -4.43 -9.45 7.49
C THR A 124 -5.55 -9.78 6.49
N GLY A 125 -5.22 -10.36 5.33
CA GLY A 125 -6.20 -10.82 4.35
C GLY A 125 -6.94 -9.69 3.62
N ASP A 126 -8.21 -9.97 3.23
CA ASP A 126 -9.08 -9.01 2.53
C ASP A 126 -9.55 -7.90 3.47
N ARG A 127 -9.35 -6.65 3.04
CA ARG A 127 -9.71 -5.43 3.80
C ARG A 127 -10.77 -4.59 3.09
N SER A 128 -11.49 -5.17 2.14
CA SER A 128 -12.48 -4.44 1.33
C SER A 128 -13.54 -3.75 2.19
N ASP A 129 -14.10 -4.46 3.18
CA ASP A 129 -15.12 -3.92 4.07
C ASP A 129 -14.56 -2.77 4.92
N GLU A 130 -13.32 -2.89 5.40
CA GLU A 130 -12.64 -1.86 6.17
C GLU A 130 -12.35 -0.63 5.30
N VAL A 131 -11.81 -0.82 4.10
CA VAL A 131 -11.52 0.27 3.14
C VAL A 131 -12.79 1.03 2.76
N ALA A 132 -13.93 0.35 2.69
CA ALA A 132 -15.21 1.00 2.41
C ALA A 132 -15.69 1.94 3.55
N THR A 133 -15.09 1.88 4.73
CA THR A 133 -15.41 2.80 5.84
C THR A 133 -14.61 4.11 5.79
N ILE A 134 -13.62 4.22 4.89
CA ILE A 134 -12.78 5.42 4.79
C ILE A 134 -13.64 6.62 4.36
N ALA A 135 -13.65 7.65 5.20
CA ALA A 135 -14.38 8.89 4.97
C ALA A 135 -13.45 10.05 4.53
N ALA A 136 -12.14 9.90 4.69
CA ALA A 136 -11.16 10.91 4.32
C ALA A 136 -11.10 11.10 2.79
N PRO A 137 -10.97 12.34 2.28
CA PRO A 137 -10.73 12.59 0.87
C PRO A 137 -9.58 11.74 0.35
N THR A 138 -9.80 10.97 -0.71
CA THR A 138 -8.86 9.93 -1.14
C THR A 138 -8.44 10.10 -2.60
N LEU A 139 -7.13 10.02 -2.83
CA LEU A 139 -6.50 9.87 -4.15
C LEU A 139 -5.87 8.49 -4.25
N VAL A 140 -6.25 7.74 -5.29
CA VAL A 140 -5.62 6.46 -5.63
C VAL A 140 -4.82 6.63 -6.92
N LEU A 141 -3.51 6.41 -6.84
CA LEU A 141 -2.57 6.44 -7.97
C LEU A 141 -2.13 5.01 -8.29
N HIS A 142 -2.15 4.61 -9.57
CA HIS A 142 -1.74 3.27 -9.94
C HIS A 142 -1.07 3.24 -11.31
N GLY A 143 0.02 2.47 -11.43
CA GLY A 143 0.72 2.30 -12.69
C GLY A 143 -0.07 1.46 -13.68
N ALA A 144 -0.12 1.89 -14.95
CA ALA A 144 -0.80 1.15 -16.01
C ALA A 144 -0.12 -0.18 -16.32
N ASP A 145 1.22 -0.24 -16.13
CA ASP A 145 2.07 -1.39 -16.44
C ASP A 145 2.43 -2.22 -15.18
N ASP A 146 1.69 -2.02 -14.06
CA ASP A 146 1.97 -2.72 -12.81
C ASP A 146 1.60 -4.21 -12.92
N GLY A 147 2.61 -5.05 -13.08
CA GLY A 147 2.45 -6.50 -13.14
C GLY A 147 2.51 -7.19 -11.77
N LEU A 148 2.93 -6.50 -10.71
CA LEU A 148 2.98 -7.07 -9.35
C LEU A 148 1.66 -6.90 -8.61
N VAL A 149 1.10 -5.71 -8.67
CA VAL A 149 -0.25 -5.39 -8.20
C VAL A 149 -0.99 -4.80 -9.39
N PRO A 150 -1.70 -5.60 -10.19
CA PRO A 150 -2.37 -5.10 -11.39
C PRO A 150 -3.31 -3.91 -11.11
N PRO A 151 -3.49 -2.98 -12.08
CA PRO A 151 -4.23 -1.72 -11.85
C PRO A 151 -5.70 -1.91 -11.45
N GLU A 152 -6.26 -3.09 -11.64
CA GLU A 152 -7.58 -3.46 -11.13
C GLU A 152 -7.68 -3.34 -9.61
N HIS A 153 -6.58 -3.55 -8.89
CA HIS A 153 -6.51 -3.40 -7.44
C HIS A 153 -6.75 -1.95 -7.01
N GLY A 154 -6.09 -0.99 -7.68
CA GLY A 154 -6.31 0.43 -7.43
C GLY A 154 -7.72 0.88 -7.81
N ARG A 155 -8.26 0.39 -8.94
CA ARG A 155 -9.64 0.66 -9.34
C ARG A 155 -10.64 0.13 -8.31
N HIS A 156 -10.39 -1.09 -7.79
CA HIS A 156 -11.21 -1.67 -6.74
C HIS A 156 -11.15 -0.82 -5.46
N THR A 157 -9.95 -0.46 -4.99
CA THR A 157 -9.78 0.43 -3.83
C THR A 157 -10.59 1.72 -4.00
N ALA A 158 -10.45 2.39 -5.15
CA ALA A 158 -11.18 3.63 -5.43
C ALA A 158 -12.70 3.40 -5.49
N SER A 159 -13.16 2.26 -6.00
CA SER A 159 -14.60 1.97 -6.08
C SER A 159 -15.27 1.78 -4.73
N LEU A 160 -14.51 1.44 -3.68
CA LEU A 160 -15.00 1.24 -2.31
C LEU A 160 -15.11 2.55 -1.53
N ILE A 161 -14.27 3.54 -1.84
CA ILE A 161 -14.18 4.79 -1.08
C ILE A 161 -15.02 5.87 -1.77
N PRO A 162 -16.07 6.38 -1.13
CA PRO A 162 -16.91 7.42 -1.72
C PRO A 162 -16.11 8.66 -2.14
N ASP A 163 -16.42 9.21 -3.31
CA ASP A 163 -15.79 10.42 -3.88
C ASP A 163 -14.27 10.37 -4.02
N SER A 164 -13.67 9.18 -3.95
CA SER A 164 -12.25 9.01 -4.24
C SER A 164 -11.94 9.31 -5.70
N ARG A 165 -10.76 9.87 -5.95
CA ARG A 165 -10.23 10.07 -7.30
C ARG A 165 -9.25 8.95 -7.64
N PHE A 166 -9.44 8.30 -8.79
CA PHE A 166 -8.50 7.31 -9.33
C PHE A 166 -7.74 7.91 -10.51
N LEU A 167 -6.41 7.78 -10.51
CA LEU A 167 -5.55 8.14 -11.63
C LEU A 167 -4.70 6.93 -12.03
N LEU A 168 -4.89 6.47 -13.27
CA LEU A 168 -4.02 5.50 -13.92
C LEU A 168 -2.84 6.25 -14.54
N VAL A 169 -1.62 5.83 -14.21
CA VAL A 169 -0.38 6.50 -14.62
C VAL A 169 0.31 5.68 -15.69
N GLU A 170 0.28 6.16 -16.92
CA GLU A 170 0.97 5.54 -18.06
C GLU A 170 2.49 5.56 -17.88
N GLY A 171 3.17 4.47 -18.27
CA GLY A 171 4.62 4.34 -18.13
C GLY A 171 5.11 4.08 -16.70
N MET A 172 4.21 3.86 -15.77
CA MET A 172 4.49 3.45 -14.39
C MET A 172 4.12 1.99 -14.22
N ALA A 173 5.06 1.17 -13.74
CA ALA A 173 4.83 -0.19 -13.28
C ALA A 173 4.69 -0.23 -11.74
N HIS A 174 5.26 -1.27 -11.07
CA HIS A 174 5.36 -1.30 -9.60
C HIS A 174 6.64 -0.58 -9.12
N ASP A 175 6.83 0.62 -9.62
CA ASP A 175 7.99 1.50 -9.36
C ASP A 175 7.58 2.96 -9.56
N MET A 176 8.49 3.89 -9.32
CA MET A 176 8.31 5.32 -9.57
C MET A 176 9.45 5.82 -10.46
N PRO A 177 9.33 5.68 -11.79
CA PRO A 177 10.35 6.18 -12.72
C PRO A 177 10.59 7.68 -12.56
N VAL A 178 11.83 8.12 -12.72
CA VAL A 178 12.23 9.51 -12.49
C VAL A 178 11.39 10.49 -13.31
N ASP A 179 11.04 10.12 -14.54
CA ASP A 179 10.24 10.96 -15.45
C ASP A 179 8.78 11.10 -14.99
N ILE A 180 8.29 10.17 -14.18
CA ILE A 180 6.92 10.17 -13.64
C ILE A 180 6.82 10.91 -12.30
N ILE A 181 7.92 11.04 -11.55
CA ILE A 181 7.93 11.69 -10.22
C ILE A 181 7.30 13.09 -10.24
N PRO A 182 7.58 13.99 -11.20
CA PRO A 182 6.95 15.31 -11.23
C PRO A 182 5.41 15.24 -11.30
N LEU A 183 4.88 14.35 -12.15
CA LEU A 183 3.43 14.13 -12.26
C LEU A 183 2.84 13.65 -10.91
N LEU A 184 3.50 12.66 -10.26
CA LEU A 184 3.01 12.15 -8.98
C LEU A 184 3.02 13.23 -7.90
N VAL A 185 4.09 14.02 -7.84
CA VAL A 185 4.21 15.13 -6.87
C VAL A 185 3.13 16.17 -7.11
N ASP A 186 2.90 16.59 -8.36
CA ASP A 186 1.87 17.57 -8.71
C ASP A 186 0.46 17.06 -8.33
N GLU A 187 0.14 15.81 -8.66
CA GLU A 187 -1.16 15.22 -8.37
C GLU A 187 -1.41 15.07 -6.85
N MET A 188 -0.39 14.65 -6.09
CA MET A 188 -0.46 14.57 -4.64
C MET A 188 -0.60 15.94 -3.99
N THR A 189 0.20 16.92 -4.43
CA THR A 189 0.15 18.30 -3.91
C THR A 189 -1.21 18.94 -4.18
N ASN A 190 -1.70 18.83 -5.43
CA ASN A 190 -3.02 19.35 -5.79
C ASN A 190 -4.14 18.73 -4.95
N HIS A 191 -4.04 17.44 -4.64
CA HIS A 191 -5.03 16.76 -3.78
C HIS A 191 -4.99 17.31 -2.36
N MET A 192 -3.80 17.42 -1.76
CA MET A 192 -3.63 17.95 -0.40
C MET A 192 -4.07 19.41 -0.31
N ASP A 193 -3.69 20.26 -1.28
CA ASP A 193 -4.08 21.67 -1.33
C ASP A 193 -5.61 21.85 -1.45
N ALA A 194 -6.28 20.98 -2.21
CA ALA A 194 -7.73 21.00 -2.33
C ALA A 194 -8.43 20.62 -1.00
N VAL A 195 -7.84 19.73 -0.21
CA VAL A 195 -8.31 19.39 1.14
C VAL A 195 -8.11 20.56 2.09
N GLU A 196 -6.92 21.17 2.11
CA GLU A 196 -6.60 22.33 2.96
C GLU A 196 -7.48 23.54 2.62
N ALA A 197 -7.86 23.72 1.35
CA ALA A 197 -8.77 24.76 0.90
C ALA A 197 -10.26 24.45 1.21
N GLY A 198 -10.58 23.28 1.77
CA GLY A 198 -11.95 22.83 2.04
C GLY A 198 -12.75 22.50 0.77
N ALA A 199 -12.10 22.38 -0.39
CA ALA A 199 -12.74 21.96 -1.64
C ALA A 199 -13.06 20.45 -1.66
N LEU A 200 -12.32 19.66 -0.88
CA LEU A 200 -12.57 18.26 -0.57
C LEU A 200 -12.70 18.12 0.95
N ALA A 201 -13.83 17.68 1.44
CA ALA A 201 -14.09 17.55 2.87
C ALA A 201 -14.33 16.09 3.27
N THR A 202 -13.94 15.73 4.49
CA THR A 202 -14.31 14.46 5.13
C THR A 202 -15.82 14.42 5.33
N ARG A 203 -16.44 13.29 5.08
CA ARG A 203 -17.89 13.05 5.27
C ARG A 203 -18.22 12.46 6.62
#